data_b9b3e8c12d636322200e58f1cae0bc34
#
_entry.id   b9b3e8c12d636322200e58f1cae0bc34
#
_cell.length_a   1.000
_cell.length_b   1.000
_cell.length_c   1.000
_cell.angle_alpha   90.00
_cell.angle_beta   90.00
_cell.angle_gamma   90.00
#
_symmetry.space_group_name_H-M   'P 1'
#
loop_
_entity.id
_entity.type
_entity.pdbx_description
1 polymer ?
#
loop_
_entity_poly.entity_id
_entity_poly.type
_entity_poly.pdbx_seq_one_letter_code
_entity_poly.pdbx_strand_id
1 'polypeptide(L)'
;MLQAQQVLQGRYQLKQPLGQNPGRQTWLAYNLEVSPPELVIVKLLAFNPQMQWDEFKLFEREAQVLKQLNHPRIPRYRDYFSLDKEAGAGLFWFGLVQQYIPGTCVRQLLDQGKRFTETEVQKIATDVLEILIYLHGLNPPVLHRDIKPSNLILGNDEQVYLVDFGAVQDTAATEGITFTVVGTTGYAPLEQFWGKTVPASDLYALGATLIHLLTGTAPADLPAKDLRIQFRDRISVNPRLVRWIEGLTEPDLEQRFTQASEALTGLRTDRYLKTSSRSSLLQPVGSHIRLKKSPKHLSITIPKQKRSLTKFIAFLAKIMLTAGFLPFMLISVLIILVLIPLLFLSLSYGIGFAILMFILIVVMSSLLVATSNELTKVQNESSEALRSLFGQQHLEFRPDVFLMERRIFGLSYLRHVANTSDIKNVQEIPFEKVAIQVKGRKYFFGNDLTESERCWLTQEIKDWLISTD
;
A
#
# COMPACT_ATOMS: atom_id res chain seq x y z
N MET A 1 -24.42 -3.26 -33.93
CA MET A 1 -22.96 -3.44 -33.70
C MET A 1 -22.20 -2.73 -34.82
N LEU A 2 -21.10 -2.12 -34.48
CA LEU A 2 -20.21 -1.51 -35.49
C LEU A 2 -19.62 -2.60 -36.41
N GLN A 3 -19.43 -2.29 -37.69
CA GLN A 3 -19.06 -3.26 -38.69
C GLN A 3 -17.80 -2.81 -39.43
N ALA A 4 -17.08 -3.78 -40.05
CA ALA A 4 -15.97 -3.48 -40.93
C ALA A 4 -16.45 -2.59 -42.09
N GLN A 5 -15.58 -1.73 -42.61
CA GLN A 5 -15.80 -0.69 -43.61
C GLN A 5 -16.65 0.51 -43.16
N GLN A 6 -17.23 0.48 -41.97
CA GLN A 6 -17.92 1.65 -41.40
C GLN A 6 -16.91 2.77 -41.14
N VAL A 7 -17.29 4.00 -41.50
CA VAL A 7 -16.47 5.20 -41.27
C VAL A 7 -17.02 5.95 -40.05
N LEU A 8 -16.17 6.08 -39.02
CA LEU A 8 -16.47 6.83 -37.82
C LEU A 8 -15.97 8.27 -37.94
N GLN A 9 -16.77 9.25 -37.52
CA GLN A 9 -16.46 10.69 -37.59
C GLN A 9 -16.03 11.18 -38.98
N GLY A 10 -16.44 10.50 -40.07
CA GLY A 10 -15.97 10.79 -41.43
C GLY A 10 -14.46 10.55 -41.66
N ARG A 11 -13.73 10.02 -40.69
CA ARG A 11 -12.26 9.97 -40.66
C ARG A 11 -11.70 8.57 -40.49
N TYR A 12 -12.30 7.73 -39.63
CA TYR A 12 -11.73 6.43 -39.27
C TYR A 12 -12.53 5.29 -39.88
N GLN A 13 -12.00 4.67 -40.93
CA GLN A 13 -12.62 3.50 -41.56
C GLN A 13 -12.21 2.23 -40.83
N LEU A 14 -13.18 1.57 -40.19
CA LEU A 14 -12.94 0.32 -39.49
C LEU A 14 -12.54 -0.79 -40.48
N LYS A 15 -11.41 -1.44 -40.22
CA LYS A 15 -10.88 -2.52 -41.07
C LYS A 15 -11.15 -3.90 -40.51
N GLN A 16 -10.69 -4.15 -39.28
CA GLN A 16 -10.72 -5.46 -38.66
C GLN A 16 -10.88 -5.31 -37.12
N PRO A 17 -11.77 -6.08 -36.50
CA PRO A 17 -11.84 -6.14 -35.05
C PRO A 17 -10.62 -6.89 -34.51
N LEU A 18 -9.99 -6.33 -33.46
CA LEU A 18 -8.88 -6.94 -32.73
C LEU A 18 -9.32 -7.51 -31.38
N GLY A 19 -10.39 -6.97 -30.81
CA GLY A 19 -11.01 -7.44 -29.58
C GLY A 19 -12.44 -6.89 -29.45
N GLN A 20 -13.36 -7.74 -28.99
CA GLN A 20 -14.75 -7.36 -28.81
C GLN A 20 -15.28 -7.98 -27.51
N ASN A 21 -15.74 -7.12 -26.63
CA ASN A 21 -16.53 -7.49 -25.44
C ASN A 21 -17.84 -6.66 -25.42
N PRO A 22 -18.88 -7.08 -24.72
CA PRO A 22 -20.06 -6.25 -24.53
C PRO A 22 -19.70 -4.92 -23.90
N GLY A 23 -19.69 -3.84 -24.63
CA GLY A 23 -19.32 -2.51 -24.14
C GLY A 23 -17.91 -2.03 -24.47
N ARG A 24 -17.00 -2.91 -24.93
CA ARG A 24 -15.65 -2.49 -25.38
C ARG A 24 -15.28 -3.14 -26.71
N GLN A 25 -14.77 -2.35 -27.63
CA GLN A 25 -14.28 -2.85 -28.93
C GLN A 25 -12.94 -2.20 -29.25
N THR A 26 -12.04 -2.99 -29.78
CA THR A 26 -10.75 -2.50 -30.31
C THR A 26 -10.67 -2.86 -31.78
N TRP A 27 -10.46 -1.86 -32.63
CA TRP A 27 -10.42 -1.99 -34.07
C TRP A 27 -9.09 -1.54 -34.64
N LEU A 28 -8.60 -2.28 -35.64
CA LEU A 28 -7.67 -1.75 -36.63
C LEU A 28 -8.48 -0.90 -37.64
N ALA A 29 -8.05 0.31 -37.90
CA ALA A 29 -8.75 1.22 -38.80
C ALA A 29 -7.78 2.02 -39.67
N TYR A 30 -8.29 2.60 -40.75
CA TYR A 30 -7.56 3.57 -41.55
C TYR A 30 -7.96 4.99 -41.10
N ASN A 31 -6.99 5.85 -40.88
CA ASN A 31 -7.18 7.30 -40.81
C ASN A 31 -7.18 7.85 -42.26
N LEU A 32 -8.33 8.31 -42.73
CA LEU A 32 -8.55 8.80 -44.09
C LEU A 32 -8.12 10.25 -44.30
N GLU A 33 -7.81 11.00 -43.22
CA GLU A 33 -7.37 12.40 -43.33
C GLU A 33 -5.94 12.55 -43.83
N VAL A 34 -5.14 11.49 -43.75
CA VAL A 34 -3.76 11.46 -44.23
C VAL A 34 -3.66 10.70 -45.57
N SER A 35 -2.81 11.17 -46.43
CA SER A 35 -2.54 10.50 -47.74
C SER A 35 -1.06 10.11 -47.80
N PRO A 36 -0.74 8.81 -47.92
CA PRO A 36 -1.65 7.66 -47.95
C PRO A 36 -2.32 7.41 -46.57
N PRO A 37 -3.49 6.72 -46.54
CA PRO A 37 -4.17 6.42 -45.30
C PRO A 37 -3.29 5.67 -44.33
N GLU A 38 -3.20 6.21 -43.05
CA GLU A 38 -2.41 5.61 -41.96
C GLU A 38 -3.23 4.56 -41.22
N LEU A 39 -2.60 3.43 -40.82
CA LEU A 39 -3.22 2.47 -39.95
C LEU A 39 -3.17 3.00 -38.51
N VAL A 40 -4.32 2.92 -37.80
CA VAL A 40 -4.49 3.32 -36.44
C VAL A 40 -5.26 2.26 -35.64
N ILE A 41 -5.14 2.30 -34.32
CA ILE A 41 -5.98 1.54 -33.40
C ILE A 41 -7.08 2.46 -32.89
N VAL A 42 -8.33 2.02 -32.99
CA VAL A 42 -9.49 2.69 -32.41
C VAL A 42 -10.05 1.82 -31.28
N LYS A 43 -9.91 2.28 -30.06
CA LYS A 43 -10.54 1.70 -28.87
C LYS A 43 -11.88 2.38 -28.66
N LEU A 44 -12.93 1.63 -28.45
CA LEU A 44 -14.29 2.12 -28.27
C LEU A 44 -14.88 1.62 -26.97
N LEU A 45 -15.47 2.51 -26.18
CA LEU A 45 -16.23 2.22 -24.96
C LEU A 45 -17.68 2.65 -25.16
N ALA A 46 -18.61 1.69 -25.04
CA ALA A 46 -20.04 1.97 -25.17
C ALA A 46 -20.60 2.56 -23.89
N PHE A 47 -21.35 3.64 -24.01
CA PHE A 47 -22.17 4.14 -22.91
C PHE A 47 -23.50 3.38 -22.88
N ASN A 48 -23.62 2.44 -21.95
CA ASN A 48 -24.81 1.63 -21.75
C ASN A 48 -25.22 1.65 -20.27
N PRO A 49 -26.48 1.30 -19.92
CA PRO A 49 -26.95 1.30 -18.53
C PRO A 49 -26.19 0.38 -17.57
N GLN A 50 -25.41 -0.57 -18.09
CA GLN A 50 -24.60 -1.52 -17.31
C GLN A 50 -23.15 -1.04 -17.14
N MET A 51 -22.76 0.06 -17.83
CA MET A 51 -21.41 0.62 -17.71
C MET A 51 -21.19 1.20 -16.32
N GLN A 52 -20.11 0.79 -15.67
CA GLN A 52 -19.70 1.37 -14.40
C GLN A 52 -18.94 2.69 -14.66
N TRP A 53 -19.23 3.72 -13.87
CA TRP A 53 -18.54 5.01 -13.96
C TRP A 53 -17.03 4.90 -13.87
N ASP A 54 -16.54 3.91 -13.14
CA ASP A 54 -15.11 3.66 -13.01
C ASP A 54 -14.47 3.20 -14.34
N GLU A 55 -15.21 2.47 -15.20
CA GLU A 55 -14.72 2.08 -16.52
C GLU A 55 -14.55 3.29 -17.45
N PHE A 56 -15.49 4.23 -17.38
CA PHE A 56 -15.39 5.49 -18.14
C PHE A 56 -14.20 6.32 -17.66
N LYS A 57 -14.03 6.50 -16.35
CA LYS A 57 -12.88 7.22 -15.78
C LYS A 57 -11.54 6.61 -16.18
N LEU A 58 -11.45 5.27 -16.20
CA LEU A 58 -10.23 4.58 -16.65
C LEU A 58 -9.96 4.82 -18.13
N PHE A 59 -10.99 4.78 -18.97
CA PHE A 59 -10.86 5.02 -20.41
C PHE A 59 -10.45 6.47 -20.69
N GLU A 60 -11.06 7.44 -20.04
CA GLU A 60 -10.70 8.86 -20.16
C GLU A 60 -9.27 9.11 -19.66
N ARG A 61 -8.87 8.48 -18.53
CA ARG A 61 -7.52 8.56 -18.00
C ARG A 61 -6.49 7.99 -18.96
N GLU A 62 -6.77 6.84 -19.62
CA GLU A 62 -5.90 6.28 -20.65
C GLU A 62 -5.62 7.31 -21.75
N ALA A 63 -6.66 7.99 -22.26
CA ALA A 63 -6.51 9.02 -23.26
C ALA A 63 -5.67 10.21 -22.77
N GLN A 64 -5.92 10.69 -21.56
CA GLN A 64 -5.19 11.82 -20.95
C GLN A 64 -3.71 11.49 -20.75
N VAL A 65 -3.40 10.29 -20.24
CA VAL A 65 -2.02 9.87 -20.04
C VAL A 65 -1.29 9.70 -21.37
N LEU A 66 -1.87 8.97 -22.33
CA LEU A 66 -1.27 8.80 -23.65
C LEU A 66 -0.98 10.11 -24.36
N LYS A 67 -1.84 11.13 -24.16
CA LYS A 67 -1.64 12.47 -24.75
C LYS A 67 -0.38 13.17 -24.21
N GLN A 68 0.05 12.85 -23.00
CA GLN A 68 1.23 13.42 -22.34
C GLN A 68 2.50 12.62 -22.60
N LEU A 69 2.38 11.34 -22.98
CA LEU A 69 3.53 10.47 -23.19
C LEU A 69 4.18 10.72 -24.56
N ASN A 70 5.51 10.81 -24.56
CA ASN A 70 6.32 10.93 -25.77
C ASN A 70 7.52 9.96 -25.68
N HIS A 71 7.31 8.72 -26.09
CA HIS A 71 8.34 7.69 -26.09
C HIS A 71 8.24 6.85 -27.37
N PRO A 72 9.36 6.49 -28.06
CA PRO A 72 9.31 5.81 -29.36
C PRO A 72 8.65 4.43 -29.31
N ARG A 73 8.66 3.76 -28.15
CA ARG A 73 8.10 2.41 -27.96
C ARG A 73 6.79 2.39 -27.16
N ILE A 74 6.09 3.53 -27.13
CA ILE A 74 4.71 3.68 -26.62
C ILE A 74 3.87 4.22 -27.78
N PRO A 75 2.66 3.66 -28.04
CA PRO A 75 1.80 4.18 -29.11
C PRO A 75 1.47 5.65 -28.88
N ARG A 76 1.63 6.48 -29.92
CA ARG A 76 1.28 7.89 -29.84
C ARG A 76 -0.23 8.06 -29.80
N TYR A 77 -0.72 8.93 -28.91
CA TYR A 77 -2.08 9.46 -28.97
C TYR A 77 -2.34 10.12 -30.33
N ARG A 78 -3.52 9.88 -30.92
CA ARG A 78 -3.96 10.50 -32.17
C ARG A 78 -5.19 11.39 -31.97
N ASP A 79 -6.24 10.82 -31.35
CA ASP A 79 -7.53 11.52 -31.23
C ASP A 79 -8.38 10.93 -30.09
N TYR A 80 -9.37 11.70 -29.67
CA TYR A 80 -10.40 11.26 -28.76
C TYR A 80 -11.74 11.89 -29.19
N PHE A 81 -12.76 11.06 -29.41
CA PHE A 81 -14.06 11.51 -29.92
C PHE A 81 -15.24 10.78 -29.26
N SER A 82 -16.44 11.28 -29.45
CA SER A 82 -17.69 10.59 -29.11
C SER A 82 -18.53 10.33 -30.35
N LEU A 83 -19.30 9.22 -30.33
CA LEU A 83 -20.30 8.90 -31.33
C LEU A 83 -21.68 8.95 -30.68
N ASP A 84 -22.64 9.57 -31.35
CA ASP A 84 -24.05 9.53 -30.99
C ASP A 84 -24.66 8.14 -31.32
N LYS A 85 -25.95 7.96 -30.95
CA LYS A 85 -26.65 6.69 -31.19
C LYS A 85 -26.85 6.38 -32.68
N GLU A 86 -26.93 7.38 -33.54
CA GLU A 86 -27.13 7.19 -34.98
C GLU A 86 -25.87 6.62 -35.61
N ALA A 87 -24.73 7.28 -35.40
CA ALA A 87 -23.43 6.82 -35.89
C ALA A 87 -22.94 5.56 -35.15
N GLY A 88 -23.34 5.38 -33.90
CA GLY A 88 -22.93 4.31 -33.00
C GLY A 88 -23.79 3.04 -33.02
N ALA A 89 -24.62 2.84 -34.07
CA ALA A 89 -25.49 1.66 -34.21
C ALA A 89 -26.40 1.44 -32.98
N GLY A 90 -27.00 2.52 -32.45
CA GLY A 90 -27.94 2.49 -31.34
C GLY A 90 -27.35 2.76 -29.96
N LEU A 91 -26.02 2.88 -29.84
CA LEU A 91 -25.32 3.20 -28.60
C LEU A 91 -24.48 4.47 -28.74
N PHE A 92 -24.29 5.18 -27.64
CA PHE A 92 -23.22 6.19 -27.53
C PHE A 92 -21.88 5.49 -27.33
N TRP A 93 -20.84 5.98 -28.00
CA TRP A 93 -19.48 5.47 -27.84
C TRP A 93 -18.51 6.59 -27.56
N PHE A 94 -17.51 6.29 -26.73
CA PHE A 94 -16.30 7.08 -26.61
C PHE A 94 -15.20 6.36 -27.39
N GLY A 95 -14.45 7.07 -28.22
CA GLY A 95 -13.39 6.56 -29.05
C GLY A 95 -12.05 7.15 -28.68
N LEU A 96 -11.06 6.30 -28.43
CA LEU A 96 -9.65 6.66 -28.31
C LEU A 96 -8.91 6.14 -29.52
N VAL A 97 -8.21 7.03 -30.23
CA VAL A 97 -7.39 6.66 -31.40
C VAL A 97 -5.93 6.78 -31.02
N GLN A 98 -5.19 5.73 -31.31
CA GLN A 98 -3.74 5.66 -31.05
C GLN A 98 -3.01 5.06 -32.26
N GLN A 99 -1.71 5.31 -32.31
CA GLN A 99 -0.82 4.76 -33.33
C GLN A 99 -0.93 3.23 -33.39
N TYR A 100 -1.04 2.67 -34.60
CA TYR A 100 -0.85 1.24 -34.81
C TYR A 100 0.64 0.89 -34.78
N ILE A 101 1.00 -0.13 -34.02
CA ILE A 101 2.37 -0.68 -33.99
C ILE A 101 2.40 -1.93 -34.86
N PRO A 102 3.14 -1.92 -36.01
CA PRO A 102 3.31 -3.10 -36.82
C PRO A 102 4.12 -4.18 -36.09
N GLY A 103 3.51 -5.33 -35.84
CA GLY A 103 4.16 -6.41 -35.08
C GLY A 103 3.16 -7.45 -34.63
N THR A 104 3.62 -8.36 -33.77
CA THR A 104 2.81 -9.44 -33.21
C THR A 104 2.72 -9.32 -31.68
N CYS A 105 1.53 -9.44 -31.16
CA CYS A 105 1.32 -9.48 -29.71
C CYS A 105 2.04 -10.69 -29.09
N VAL A 106 2.80 -10.47 -28.02
CA VAL A 106 3.59 -11.51 -27.34
C VAL A 106 2.68 -12.64 -26.82
N ARG A 107 1.45 -12.32 -26.42
CA ARG A 107 0.44 -13.33 -26.05
C ARG A 107 0.09 -14.23 -27.24
N GLN A 108 -0.13 -13.67 -28.40
CA GLN A 108 -0.42 -14.46 -29.62
C GLN A 108 0.73 -15.41 -29.98
N LEU A 109 1.98 -14.98 -29.80
CA LEU A 109 3.15 -15.83 -30.02
C LEU A 109 3.17 -17.02 -29.05
N LEU A 110 2.84 -16.79 -27.76
CA LEU A 110 2.70 -17.87 -26.77
C LEU A 110 1.57 -18.84 -27.14
N ASP A 111 0.40 -18.32 -27.54
CA ASP A 111 -0.76 -19.13 -27.94
C ASP A 111 -0.48 -19.96 -29.22
N GLN A 112 0.40 -19.49 -30.08
CA GLN A 112 0.92 -20.22 -31.23
C GLN A 112 2.01 -21.25 -30.87
N GLY A 113 2.32 -21.40 -29.59
CA GLY A 113 3.31 -22.36 -29.09
C GLY A 113 4.76 -21.89 -29.14
N LYS A 114 5.02 -20.59 -29.42
CA LYS A 114 6.38 -20.06 -29.37
C LYS A 114 6.97 -20.23 -27.99
N ARG A 115 8.18 -20.76 -27.94
CA ARG A 115 9.03 -20.78 -26.71
C ARG A 115 10.11 -19.73 -26.90
N PHE A 116 10.21 -18.85 -25.89
CA PHE A 116 11.20 -17.77 -25.89
C PHE A 116 12.53 -18.29 -25.33
N THR A 117 13.60 -17.99 -26.03
CA THR A 117 14.96 -18.27 -25.59
C THR A 117 15.37 -17.29 -24.47
N GLU A 118 16.42 -17.64 -23.73
CA GLU A 118 17.00 -16.78 -22.71
C GLU A 118 17.36 -15.38 -23.29
N THR A 119 17.98 -15.35 -24.45
CA THR A 119 18.40 -14.10 -25.12
C THR A 119 17.19 -13.23 -25.51
N GLU A 120 16.13 -13.83 -26.05
CA GLU A 120 14.90 -13.10 -26.37
C GLU A 120 14.24 -12.53 -25.11
N VAL A 121 14.21 -13.30 -24.01
CA VAL A 121 13.65 -12.85 -22.73
C VAL A 121 14.48 -11.71 -22.14
N GLN A 122 15.80 -11.78 -22.22
CA GLN A 122 16.68 -10.69 -21.76
C GLN A 122 16.50 -9.42 -22.59
N LYS A 123 16.28 -9.56 -23.94
CA LYS A 123 15.98 -8.44 -24.82
C LYS A 123 14.64 -7.80 -24.45
N ILE A 124 13.58 -8.60 -24.31
CA ILE A 124 12.25 -8.13 -23.89
C ILE A 124 12.34 -7.40 -22.55
N ALA A 125 13.05 -7.98 -21.57
CA ALA A 125 13.26 -7.38 -20.28
C ALA A 125 13.95 -6.01 -20.38
N THR A 126 15.01 -5.92 -21.18
CA THR A 126 15.75 -4.67 -21.41
C THR A 126 14.85 -3.61 -22.02
N ASP A 127 14.13 -3.96 -23.08
CA ASP A 127 13.25 -3.03 -23.81
C ASP A 127 12.12 -2.50 -22.89
N VAL A 128 11.49 -3.37 -22.11
CA VAL A 128 10.43 -2.95 -21.17
C VAL A 128 11.00 -2.12 -20.03
N LEU A 129 12.16 -2.47 -19.47
CA LEU A 129 12.80 -1.68 -18.40
C LEU A 129 13.16 -0.27 -18.87
N GLU A 130 13.61 -0.09 -20.10
CA GLU A 130 13.88 1.24 -20.67
C GLU A 130 12.59 2.09 -20.78
N ILE A 131 11.46 1.47 -21.15
CA ILE A 131 10.15 2.15 -21.12
C ILE A 131 9.76 2.51 -19.69
N LEU A 132 9.95 1.60 -18.72
CA LEU A 132 9.63 1.86 -17.31
C LEU A 132 10.51 2.95 -16.69
N ILE A 133 11.79 3.04 -17.07
CA ILE A 133 12.66 4.15 -16.64
C ILE A 133 12.07 5.49 -17.08
N TYR A 134 11.57 5.58 -18.31
CA TYR A 134 10.90 6.78 -18.80
C TYR A 134 9.62 7.07 -18.01
N LEU A 135 8.72 6.10 -17.88
CA LEU A 135 7.43 6.29 -17.21
C LEU A 135 7.59 6.67 -15.72
N HIS A 136 8.44 5.95 -14.99
CA HIS A 136 8.69 6.19 -13.57
C HIS A 136 9.49 7.48 -13.31
N GLY A 137 10.23 7.98 -14.33
CA GLY A 137 10.99 9.22 -14.28
C GLY A 137 10.14 10.49 -14.54
N LEU A 138 8.88 10.35 -14.92
CA LEU A 138 7.98 11.48 -15.11
C LEU A 138 7.60 12.12 -13.76
N ASN A 139 7.11 13.35 -13.81
CA ASN A 139 6.62 14.04 -12.62
C ASN A 139 5.19 14.55 -12.86
N PRO A 140 4.19 13.94 -12.23
CA PRO A 140 4.28 12.77 -11.33
C PRO A 140 4.64 11.48 -12.09
N PRO A 141 5.18 10.44 -11.38
CA PRO A 141 5.47 9.16 -11.97
C PRO A 141 4.23 8.47 -12.53
N VAL A 142 4.36 7.86 -13.71
CA VAL A 142 3.29 7.08 -14.35
C VAL A 142 3.55 5.60 -14.12
N LEU A 143 2.60 4.89 -13.50
CA LEU A 143 2.65 3.45 -13.24
C LEU A 143 1.72 2.74 -14.22
N HIS A 144 2.21 1.69 -14.93
CA HIS A 144 1.44 0.99 -15.93
C HIS A 144 0.38 0.04 -15.34
N ARG A 145 0.74 -0.71 -14.29
CA ARG A 145 -0.12 -1.57 -13.47
C ARG A 145 -0.70 -2.83 -14.15
N ASP A 146 -0.45 -3.02 -15.44
CA ASP A 146 -0.97 -4.19 -16.19
C ASP A 146 0.05 -4.70 -17.21
N ILE A 147 1.32 -4.86 -16.81
CA ILE A 147 2.36 -5.45 -17.65
C ILE A 147 2.13 -6.97 -17.73
N LYS A 148 1.86 -7.45 -18.96
CA LYS A 148 1.59 -8.85 -19.26
C LYS A 148 1.81 -9.11 -20.75
N PRO A 149 1.90 -10.38 -21.22
CA PRO A 149 2.18 -10.68 -22.62
C PRO A 149 1.19 -10.08 -23.62
N SER A 150 -0.09 -9.89 -23.25
CA SER A 150 -1.08 -9.26 -24.12
C SER A 150 -0.88 -7.76 -24.34
N ASN A 151 -0.13 -7.11 -23.46
CA ASN A 151 0.15 -5.68 -23.51
C ASN A 151 1.57 -5.37 -24.03
N LEU A 152 2.25 -6.40 -24.57
CA LEU A 152 3.55 -6.30 -25.24
C LEU A 152 3.41 -6.66 -26.72
N ILE A 153 3.91 -5.79 -27.60
CA ILE A 153 3.99 -6.06 -29.04
C ILE A 153 5.46 -6.19 -29.42
N LEU A 154 5.83 -7.32 -30.02
CA LEU A 154 7.12 -7.48 -30.68
C LEU A 154 6.97 -6.88 -32.09
N GLY A 155 7.56 -5.70 -32.28
CA GLY A 155 7.52 -4.97 -33.53
C GLY A 155 8.28 -5.67 -34.65
N ASN A 156 7.98 -5.32 -35.92
CA ASN A 156 8.71 -5.81 -37.08
C ASN A 156 10.18 -5.35 -37.12
N ASP A 157 10.51 -4.35 -36.31
CA ASP A 157 11.85 -3.82 -36.04
C ASP A 157 12.56 -4.56 -34.89
N GLU A 158 11.99 -5.68 -34.45
CA GLU A 158 12.48 -6.50 -33.35
C GLU A 158 12.54 -5.76 -31.98
N GLN A 159 11.90 -4.59 -31.82
CA GLN A 159 11.77 -3.89 -30.55
C GLN A 159 10.45 -4.24 -29.84
N VAL A 160 10.43 -4.14 -28.53
CA VAL A 160 9.23 -4.35 -27.75
C VAL A 160 8.54 -3.02 -27.48
N TYR A 161 7.26 -3.00 -27.76
CA TYR A 161 6.36 -1.87 -27.50
C TYR A 161 5.42 -2.21 -26.35
N LEU A 162 5.22 -1.27 -25.43
CA LEU A 162 4.27 -1.38 -24.34
C LEU A 162 2.98 -0.65 -24.70
N VAL A 163 1.87 -1.38 -24.67
CA VAL A 163 0.54 -0.88 -25.08
C VAL A 163 -0.47 -1.05 -23.95
N ASP A 164 -1.64 -0.44 -24.10
CA ASP A 164 -2.79 -0.55 -23.20
C ASP A 164 -2.57 0.10 -21.81
N PHE A 165 -2.72 1.42 -21.80
CA PHE A 165 -2.57 2.26 -20.59
C PHE A 165 -3.88 2.41 -19.79
N GLY A 166 -4.88 1.53 -19.96
CA GLY A 166 -6.17 1.61 -19.29
C GLY A 166 -6.14 1.37 -17.79
N ALA A 167 -5.05 0.82 -17.27
CA ALA A 167 -4.85 0.55 -15.84
C ALA A 167 -4.00 1.62 -15.12
N VAL A 168 -3.54 2.63 -15.82
CA VAL A 168 -2.54 3.60 -15.36
C VAL A 168 -3.02 4.41 -14.15
N GLN A 169 -2.13 4.60 -13.21
CA GLN A 169 -2.30 5.52 -12.08
C GLN A 169 -1.27 6.64 -12.15
N ASP A 170 -1.75 7.87 -12.04
CA ASP A 170 -0.96 9.03 -11.71
C ASP A 170 -0.92 9.15 -10.18
N THR A 171 0.28 9.18 -9.60
CA THR A 171 0.46 9.22 -8.14
C THR A 171 -0.03 10.53 -7.51
N ALA A 172 -0.27 11.59 -8.30
CA ALA A 172 -0.84 12.84 -7.81
C ALA A 172 -2.36 12.77 -7.53
N ALA A 173 -3.08 11.77 -8.06
CA ALA A 173 -4.54 11.67 -7.99
C ALA A 173 -5.06 10.89 -6.76
N THR A 174 -4.28 10.74 -5.69
CA THR A 174 -4.57 9.82 -4.58
C THR A 174 -5.52 10.35 -3.51
N GLU A 175 -6.00 11.59 -3.59
CA GLU A 175 -7.00 12.11 -2.63
C GLU A 175 -8.42 11.93 -3.17
N GLY A 176 -9.14 10.94 -2.65
CA GLY A 176 -10.61 10.83 -2.76
C GLY A 176 -11.17 9.88 -3.82
N ILE A 177 -10.40 8.99 -4.45
CA ILE A 177 -10.89 8.05 -5.46
C ILE A 177 -11.06 6.65 -4.86
N THR A 178 -12.25 6.06 -5.06
CA THR A 178 -12.54 4.65 -4.81
C THR A 178 -11.50 3.79 -5.52
N PHE A 179 -10.77 2.96 -4.78
CA PHE A 179 -9.74 2.10 -5.34
C PHE A 179 -10.36 1.05 -6.26
N THR A 180 -10.25 1.26 -7.56
CA THR A 180 -10.57 0.20 -8.51
C THR A 180 -9.44 -0.83 -8.44
N VAL A 181 -9.75 -2.04 -8.02
CA VAL A 181 -8.81 -3.16 -8.04
C VAL A 181 -8.53 -3.48 -9.50
N VAL A 182 -7.41 -2.99 -10.02
CA VAL A 182 -6.96 -3.22 -11.39
C VAL A 182 -5.75 -4.14 -11.32
N GLY A 183 -5.73 -5.17 -12.14
CA GLY A 183 -4.60 -6.09 -12.29
C GLY A 183 -5.05 -7.46 -12.76
N THR A 184 -4.17 -8.11 -13.52
CA THR A 184 -4.41 -9.47 -14.02
C THR A 184 -3.86 -10.48 -13.03
N THR A 185 -4.70 -11.44 -12.61
CA THR A 185 -4.32 -12.50 -11.65
C THR A 185 -3.01 -13.18 -12.06
N GLY A 186 -2.09 -13.29 -11.11
CA GLY A 186 -0.76 -13.88 -11.29
C GLY A 186 0.32 -12.90 -11.76
N TYR A 187 -0.04 -11.77 -12.39
CA TYR A 187 0.92 -10.74 -12.79
C TYR A 187 0.97 -9.56 -11.82
N ALA A 188 -0.14 -9.24 -11.18
CA ALA A 188 -0.21 -8.15 -10.22
C ALA A 188 0.30 -8.57 -8.84
N PRO A 189 1.18 -7.79 -8.19
CA PRO A 189 1.63 -8.04 -6.82
C PRO A 189 0.56 -7.67 -5.80
N LEU A 190 0.72 -8.14 -4.55
CA LEU A 190 -0.27 -7.96 -3.49
C LEU A 190 -0.56 -6.50 -3.15
N GLU A 191 0.46 -5.66 -3.13
CA GLU A 191 0.28 -4.23 -2.82
C GLU A 191 -0.62 -3.52 -3.83
N GLN A 192 -0.72 -4.00 -5.06
CA GLN A 192 -1.60 -3.44 -6.09
C GLN A 192 -3.07 -3.69 -5.76
N PHE A 193 -3.42 -4.85 -5.20
CA PHE A 193 -4.78 -5.16 -4.74
C PHE A 193 -5.20 -4.32 -3.53
N TRP A 194 -4.23 -3.79 -2.79
CA TRP A 194 -4.47 -2.87 -1.67
C TRP A 194 -4.44 -1.40 -2.07
N GLY A 195 -4.37 -1.11 -3.38
CA GLY A 195 -4.32 0.25 -3.89
C GLY A 195 -3.02 1.00 -3.63
N LYS A 196 -1.93 0.29 -3.31
CA LYS A 196 -0.62 0.83 -2.94
C LYS A 196 0.44 0.55 -3.99
N THR A 197 0.08 0.76 -5.23
CA THR A 197 0.98 0.55 -6.35
C THR A 197 2.17 1.53 -6.28
N VAL A 198 3.36 1.00 -6.48
CA VAL A 198 4.63 1.72 -6.52
C VAL A 198 5.41 1.31 -7.78
N PRO A 199 6.48 2.00 -8.19
CA PRO A 199 7.30 1.59 -9.34
C PRO A 199 7.74 0.12 -9.31
N ALA A 200 8.04 -0.41 -8.13
CA ALA A 200 8.39 -1.82 -7.92
C ALA A 200 7.24 -2.78 -8.26
N SER A 201 5.99 -2.32 -8.31
CA SER A 201 4.85 -3.16 -8.70
C SER A 201 4.87 -3.47 -10.20
N ASP A 202 5.27 -2.52 -11.04
CA ASP A 202 5.47 -2.76 -12.48
C ASP A 202 6.65 -3.72 -12.72
N LEU A 203 7.69 -3.69 -11.87
CA LEU A 203 8.82 -4.62 -11.94
C LEU A 203 8.39 -6.04 -11.60
N TYR A 204 7.51 -6.23 -10.62
CA TYR A 204 6.93 -7.54 -10.32
C TYR A 204 6.15 -8.07 -11.52
N ALA A 205 5.30 -7.25 -12.13
CA ALA A 205 4.50 -7.63 -13.29
C ALA A 205 5.38 -7.99 -14.50
N LEU A 206 6.49 -7.26 -14.70
CA LEU A 206 7.51 -7.64 -15.68
C LEU A 206 8.12 -9.01 -15.36
N GLY A 207 8.58 -9.24 -14.13
CA GLY A 207 9.14 -10.52 -13.70
C GLY A 207 8.18 -11.69 -13.92
N ALA A 208 6.91 -11.55 -13.51
CA ALA A 208 5.86 -12.53 -13.76
C ALA A 208 5.62 -12.78 -15.26
N THR A 209 5.69 -11.72 -16.09
CA THR A 209 5.64 -11.83 -17.54
C THR A 209 6.79 -12.66 -18.09
N LEU A 210 8.02 -12.39 -17.66
CA LEU A 210 9.21 -13.14 -18.10
C LEU A 210 9.16 -14.62 -17.68
N ILE A 211 8.63 -14.92 -16.49
CA ILE A 211 8.36 -16.30 -16.06
C ILE A 211 7.40 -16.98 -17.04
N HIS A 212 6.32 -16.31 -17.45
CA HIS A 212 5.39 -16.85 -18.46
C HIS A 212 6.08 -17.13 -19.78
N LEU A 213 6.93 -16.22 -20.27
CA LEU A 213 7.65 -16.39 -21.53
C LEU A 213 8.60 -17.62 -21.48
N LEU A 214 9.30 -17.81 -20.36
CA LEU A 214 10.24 -18.92 -20.19
C LEU A 214 9.55 -20.27 -19.98
N THR A 215 8.47 -20.30 -19.20
CA THR A 215 7.79 -21.55 -18.85
C THR A 215 6.71 -21.94 -19.84
N GLY A 216 6.17 -20.97 -20.59
CA GLY A 216 4.95 -21.12 -21.40
C GLY A 216 3.68 -21.36 -20.58
N THR A 217 3.73 -21.14 -19.26
CA THR A 217 2.63 -21.34 -18.32
C THR A 217 2.34 -20.01 -17.62
N ALA A 218 1.05 -19.64 -17.54
CA ALA A 218 0.68 -18.40 -16.88
C ALA A 218 1.07 -18.44 -15.39
N PRO A 219 1.51 -17.31 -14.79
CA PRO A 219 1.99 -17.29 -13.40
C PRO A 219 0.94 -17.78 -12.39
N ALA A 220 -0.35 -17.56 -12.66
CA ALA A 220 -1.45 -18.04 -11.80
C ALA A 220 -1.58 -19.58 -11.78
N ASP A 221 -1.09 -20.26 -12.82
CA ASP A 221 -1.14 -21.73 -12.98
C ASP A 221 0.14 -22.42 -12.49
N LEU A 222 1.12 -21.64 -12.04
CA LEU A 222 2.35 -22.14 -11.44
C LEU A 222 2.19 -22.35 -9.92
N PRO A 223 2.87 -23.36 -9.34
CA PRO A 223 2.90 -23.50 -7.89
C PRO A 223 3.46 -22.24 -7.22
N ALA A 224 2.92 -21.90 -6.06
CA ALA A 224 3.44 -20.83 -5.23
C ALA A 224 3.82 -21.38 -3.84
N LYS A 225 4.95 -20.93 -3.31
CA LYS A 225 5.39 -21.21 -1.94
C LYS A 225 5.81 -19.88 -1.29
N ASP A 226 5.26 -19.59 -0.12
CA ASP A 226 5.53 -18.35 0.61
C ASP A 226 5.31 -17.09 -0.29
N LEU A 227 4.25 -17.12 -1.09
CA LEU A 227 3.88 -16.10 -2.10
C LEU A 227 4.87 -15.97 -3.28
N ARG A 228 5.92 -16.80 -3.36
CA ARG A 228 6.89 -16.82 -4.47
C ARG A 228 6.46 -17.82 -5.52
N ILE A 229 6.48 -17.39 -6.78
CA ILE A 229 6.19 -18.25 -7.95
C ILE A 229 7.30 -19.29 -8.08
N GLN A 230 6.93 -20.57 -8.11
CA GLN A 230 7.89 -21.67 -8.25
C GLN A 230 8.04 -22.02 -9.72
N PHE A 231 9.12 -21.59 -10.35
CA PHE A 231 9.35 -21.78 -11.81
C PHE A 231 10.72 -22.40 -12.14
N ARG A 232 11.65 -22.44 -11.19
CA ARG A 232 13.04 -22.89 -11.38
C ARG A 232 13.14 -24.26 -12.07
N ASP A 233 12.38 -25.22 -11.57
CA ASP A 233 12.43 -26.61 -12.03
C ASP A 233 11.78 -26.81 -13.41
N ARG A 234 11.19 -25.75 -13.98
CA ARG A 234 10.49 -25.80 -15.28
C ARG A 234 11.26 -25.17 -16.41
N ILE A 235 12.43 -24.61 -16.14
CA ILE A 235 13.24 -23.88 -17.10
C ILE A 235 14.71 -24.34 -17.02
N SER A 236 15.41 -24.21 -18.16
CA SER A 236 16.86 -24.47 -18.23
C SER A 236 17.54 -23.24 -18.84
N VAL A 237 17.80 -22.25 -18.00
CA VAL A 237 18.46 -20.98 -18.35
C VAL A 237 19.55 -20.67 -17.33
N ASN A 238 20.37 -19.67 -17.62
CA ASN A 238 21.43 -19.26 -16.70
C ASN A 238 20.90 -18.99 -15.29
N PRO A 239 21.47 -19.58 -14.24
CA PRO A 239 21.06 -19.36 -12.85
C PRO A 239 21.10 -17.90 -12.42
N ARG A 240 21.86 -17.04 -13.09
CA ARG A 240 21.90 -15.60 -12.84
C ARG A 240 20.61 -14.93 -13.28
N LEU A 241 20.10 -15.29 -14.49
CA LEU A 241 18.81 -14.77 -14.97
C LEU A 241 17.67 -15.22 -14.05
N VAL A 242 17.71 -16.48 -13.58
CA VAL A 242 16.71 -16.98 -12.62
C VAL A 242 16.68 -16.11 -11.36
N ARG A 243 17.85 -15.89 -10.72
CA ARG A 243 17.92 -15.05 -9.50
C ARG A 243 17.49 -13.62 -9.75
N TRP A 244 17.82 -13.07 -10.92
CA TRP A 244 17.40 -11.73 -11.29
C TRP A 244 15.87 -11.63 -11.43
N ILE A 245 15.22 -12.61 -12.08
CA ILE A 245 13.75 -12.67 -12.18
C ILE A 245 13.11 -12.87 -10.81
N GLU A 246 13.68 -13.71 -9.95
CA GLU A 246 13.22 -13.87 -8.56
C GLU A 246 13.28 -12.53 -7.78
N GLY A 247 14.33 -11.74 -8.02
CA GLY A 247 14.42 -10.40 -7.44
C GLY A 247 13.40 -9.41 -7.96
N LEU A 248 12.90 -9.57 -9.19
CA LEU A 248 11.76 -8.79 -9.68
C LEU A 248 10.44 -9.23 -9.03
N THR A 249 10.26 -10.55 -8.86
CA THR A 249 9.03 -11.16 -8.33
C THR A 249 9.04 -11.41 -6.83
N GLU A 250 9.99 -10.83 -6.11
CA GLU A 250 10.02 -10.90 -4.65
C GLU A 250 8.74 -10.30 -4.05
N PRO A 251 7.97 -11.05 -3.24
CA PRO A 251 6.75 -10.53 -2.63
C PRO A 251 6.99 -9.35 -1.70
N ASP A 252 8.11 -9.36 -0.97
CA ASP A 252 8.50 -8.29 -0.06
C ASP A 252 9.11 -7.13 -0.86
N LEU A 253 8.45 -5.96 -0.80
CA LEU A 253 8.91 -4.73 -1.48
C LEU A 253 10.32 -4.31 -1.06
N GLU A 254 10.73 -4.58 0.18
CA GLU A 254 12.06 -4.20 0.67
C GLU A 254 13.17 -5.06 0.04
N GLN A 255 12.84 -6.27 -0.39
CA GLN A 255 13.78 -7.19 -1.03
C GLN A 255 13.68 -7.18 -2.55
N ARG A 256 12.64 -6.54 -3.10
CA ARG A 256 12.45 -6.36 -4.54
C ARG A 256 13.29 -5.21 -5.06
N PHE A 257 13.61 -5.22 -6.35
CA PHE A 257 14.12 -4.02 -7.03
C PHE A 257 13.14 -2.86 -6.86
N THR A 258 13.64 -1.70 -6.46
CA THR A 258 12.83 -0.52 -6.21
C THR A 258 12.66 0.36 -7.45
N GLN A 259 13.65 0.32 -8.36
CA GLN A 259 13.69 1.16 -9.57
C GLN A 259 14.03 0.33 -10.82
N ALA A 260 13.44 0.72 -11.94
CA ALA A 260 13.70 0.08 -13.25
C ALA A 260 15.16 0.21 -13.69
N SER A 261 15.82 1.32 -13.38
CA SER A 261 17.25 1.54 -13.66
C SER A 261 18.16 0.60 -12.87
N GLU A 262 17.81 0.30 -11.62
CA GLU A 262 18.51 -0.66 -10.78
C GLU A 262 18.37 -2.08 -11.37
N ALA A 263 17.13 -2.47 -11.72
CA ALA A 263 16.86 -3.76 -12.35
C ALA A 263 17.60 -3.93 -13.68
N LEU A 264 17.63 -2.90 -14.53
CA LEU A 264 18.35 -2.91 -15.79
C LEU A 264 19.87 -3.03 -15.59
N THR A 265 20.41 -2.34 -14.63
CA THR A 265 21.83 -2.45 -14.24
C THR A 265 22.14 -3.87 -13.78
N GLY A 266 21.30 -4.46 -12.93
CA GLY A 266 21.43 -5.83 -12.47
C GLY A 266 21.39 -6.85 -13.59
N LEU A 267 20.58 -6.63 -14.63
CA LEU A 267 20.53 -7.51 -15.81
C LEU A 267 21.81 -7.43 -16.67
N ARG A 268 22.36 -6.22 -16.85
CA ARG A 268 23.54 -5.95 -17.71
C ARG A 268 24.86 -6.27 -17.02
N THR A 269 24.93 -6.10 -15.71
CA THR A 269 26.15 -6.37 -14.94
C THR A 269 26.03 -7.66 -14.17
N ASP A 270 27.12 -8.43 -14.05
CA ASP A 270 27.20 -9.64 -13.23
C ASP A 270 26.99 -9.38 -11.72
N ARG A 271 26.72 -8.14 -11.35
CA ARG A 271 26.40 -7.70 -10.00
C ARG A 271 24.92 -7.81 -9.70
N TYR A 272 24.33 -8.98 -9.87
CA TYR A 272 23.18 -9.35 -9.07
C TYR A 272 23.68 -9.79 -7.69
N LEU A 273 24.17 -8.83 -7.01
CA LEU A 273 24.33 -8.80 -5.60
C LEU A 273 23.46 -7.63 -5.10
N LYS A 274 22.17 -7.88 -4.85
CA LYS A 274 21.83 -7.67 -3.46
C LYS A 274 22.59 -8.77 -2.71
N THR A 275 23.89 -8.68 -2.65
CA THR A 275 24.46 -8.68 -1.32
C THR A 275 23.44 -7.90 -0.52
N SER A 276 22.90 -8.49 0.53
CA SER A 276 22.66 -7.75 1.74
C SER A 276 23.95 -6.97 2.02
N SER A 277 24.28 -6.05 1.12
CA SER A 277 25.15 -4.93 1.41
C SER A 277 24.35 -4.26 2.49
N ARG A 278 24.77 -4.50 3.72
CA ARG A 278 24.73 -3.61 4.84
C ARG A 278 24.86 -2.16 4.34
N SER A 279 23.94 -1.70 3.50
CA SER A 279 23.55 -0.31 3.52
C SER A 279 22.77 -0.24 4.83
N SER A 280 23.48 0.08 5.92
CA SER A 280 22.84 0.68 7.07
C SER A 280 21.87 1.68 6.46
N LEU A 281 20.56 1.36 6.48
CA LEU A 281 19.53 2.30 6.07
C LEU A 281 19.86 3.54 6.89
N LEU A 282 20.22 4.64 6.23
CA LEU A 282 20.51 5.87 6.93
C LEU A 282 19.24 6.23 7.71
N GLN A 283 19.41 6.59 8.97
CA GLN A 283 18.29 7.03 9.79
C GLN A 283 17.49 8.08 9.01
N PRO A 284 16.16 7.92 8.87
CA PRO A 284 15.36 8.86 8.09
C PRO A 284 15.57 10.30 8.51
N VAL A 285 15.69 11.21 7.56
CA VAL A 285 15.91 12.64 7.82
C VAL A 285 14.75 13.17 8.67
N GLY A 286 15.07 13.83 9.79
CA GLY A 286 14.07 14.34 10.73
C GLY A 286 13.58 13.33 11.77
N SER A 287 14.07 12.09 11.76
CA SER A 287 13.73 11.10 12.79
C SER A 287 14.30 11.50 14.15
N HIS A 288 13.45 11.41 15.17
CA HIS A 288 13.81 11.66 16.56
C HIS A 288 14.17 10.39 17.35
N ILE A 289 14.22 9.23 16.67
CA ILE A 289 14.62 7.96 17.30
C ILE A 289 16.10 8.07 17.70
N ARG A 290 16.38 7.69 18.92
CA ARG A 290 17.77 7.60 19.41
C ARG A 290 18.20 6.14 19.41
N LEU A 291 19.15 5.79 18.55
CA LEU A 291 19.71 4.46 18.44
C LEU A 291 21.17 4.48 18.89
N LYS A 292 21.52 3.56 19.80
CA LYS A 292 22.91 3.28 20.20
C LYS A 292 23.19 1.82 19.90
N LYS A 293 24.13 1.53 19.00
CA LYS A 293 24.44 0.18 18.52
C LYS A 293 25.90 -0.16 18.80
N SER A 294 26.12 -1.31 19.40
CA SER A 294 27.42 -1.94 19.55
C SER A 294 27.29 -3.45 19.30
N PRO A 295 28.35 -4.22 19.11
CA PRO A 295 28.28 -5.67 18.87
C PRO A 295 27.54 -6.46 19.95
N LYS A 296 27.55 -5.99 21.20
CA LYS A 296 26.90 -6.69 22.34
C LYS A 296 25.73 -5.92 22.94
N HIS A 297 25.33 -4.79 22.36
CA HIS A 297 24.28 -3.95 22.95
C HIS A 297 23.61 -3.07 21.89
N LEU A 298 22.30 -3.22 21.74
CA LEU A 298 21.48 -2.33 20.93
C LEU A 298 20.43 -1.68 21.82
N SER A 299 20.46 -0.34 21.90
CA SER A 299 19.50 0.45 22.66
C SER A 299 18.76 1.42 21.74
N ILE A 300 17.44 1.38 21.81
CA ILE A 300 16.55 2.16 20.96
C ILE A 300 15.60 2.94 21.87
N THR A 301 15.55 4.25 21.69
CA THR A 301 14.60 5.11 22.39
C THR A 301 13.75 5.84 21.38
N ILE A 302 12.44 5.58 21.42
CA ILE A 302 11.43 6.19 20.55
C ILE A 302 10.69 7.24 21.35
N PRO A 303 10.96 8.55 21.17
CA PRO A 303 10.21 9.61 21.80
C PRO A 303 8.84 9.77 21.13
N LYS A 304 7.86 10.28 21.84
CA LYS A 304 6.55 10.63 21.27
C LYS A 304 6.68 11.83 20.32
N GLN A 305 6.24 11.68 19.08
CA GLN A 305 6.60 12.61 17.99
C GLN A 305 5.74 13.87 17.88
N LYS A 306 4.51 13.91 18.41
CA LYS A 306 3.66 15.10 18.32
C LYS A 306 3.15 15.55 19.69
N ARG A 307 3.75 16.58 20.24
CA ARG A 307 3.17 17.38 21.31
C ARG A 307 2.10 18.29 20.68
N SER A 308 0.86 17.84 20.63
CA SER A 308 -0.26 18.71 20.23
C SER A 308 -0.58 19.65 21.40
N LEU A 309 -0.41 20.96 21.20
CA LEU A 309 -0.77 21.98 22.18
C LEU A 309 -2.23 21.83 22.61
N THR A 310 -3.11 21.47 21.70
CA THR A 310 -4.53 21.21 21.98
C THR A 310 -4.73 20.05 22.96
N LYS A 311 -3.97 18.95 22.82
CA LYS A 311 -4.00 17.81 23.74
C LYS A 311 -3.44 18.18 25.12
N PHE A 312 -2.42 19.03 25.16
CA PHE A 312 -1.85 19.54 26.41
C PHE A 312 -2.83 20.45 27.14
N ILE A 313 -3.49 21.37 26.44
CA ILE A 313 -4.54 22.23 27.02
C ILE A 313 -5.72 21.38 27.52
N ALA A 314 -6.18 20.40 26.73
CA ALA A 314 -7.24 19.48 27.15
C ALA A 314 -6.85 18.67 28.41
N PHE A 315 -5.59 18.22 28.50
CA PHE A 315 -5.05 17.56 29.70
C PHE A 315 -5.04 18.46 30.91
N LEU A 316 -4.59 19.71 30.78
CA LEU A 316 -4.62 20.68 31.90
C LEU A 316 -6.05 21.01 32.32
N ALA A 317 -6.96 21.19 31.37
CA ALA A 317 -8.37 21.42 31.67
C ALA A 317 -9.00 20.24 32.45
N LYS A 318 -8.65 19.00 32.09
CA LYS A 318 -9.12 17.81 32.83
C LYS A 318 -8.55 17.74 34.25
N ILE A 319 -7.28 18.06 34.45
CA ILE A 319 -6.69 18.13 35.81
C ILE A 319 -7.40 19.19 36.66
N MET A 320 -7.68 20.36 36.09
CA MET A 320 -8.42 21.41 36.81
C MET A 320 -9.85 20.95 37.17
N LEU A 321 -10.50 20.22 36.29
CA LEU A 321 -11.82 19.64 36.53
C LEU A 321 -11.77 18.60 37.66
N THR A 322 -10.78 17.70 37.68
CA THR A 322 -10.60 16.70 38.76
C THR A 322 -10.32 17.35 40.09
N ALA A 323 -9.51 18.41 40.14
CA ALA A 323 -9.23 19.16 41.34
C ALA A 323 -10.51 19.82 41.94
N GLY A 324 -11.46 20.23 41.08
CA GLY A 324 -12.75 20.76 41.49
C GLY A 324 -13.71 19.69 42.05
N PHE A 325 -13.65 18.44 41.58
CA PHE A 325 -14.51 17.35 42.09
C PHE A 325 -14.09 16.82 43.46
N LEU A 326 -12.81 16.88 43.81
CA LEU A 326 -12.28 16.33 45.07
C LEU A 326 -12.91 16.97 46.34
N PRO A 327 -13.00 18.31 46.49
CA PRO A 327 -13.65 18.91 47.62
C PRO A 327 -15.14 18.59 47.66
N PHE A 328 -15.82 18.49 46.54
CA PHE A 328 -17.23 18.13 46.46
C PHE A 328 -17.50 16.69 46.97
N MET A 329 -16.63 15.77 46.66
CA MET A 329 -16.68 14.39 47.12
C MET A 329 -16.46 14.30 48.63
N LEU A 330 -15.49 15.06 49.18
CA LEU A 330 -15.21 15.12 50.61
C LEU A 330 -16.39 15.72 51.42
N ILE A 331 -17.00 16.77 50.88
CA ILE A 331 -18.20 17.39 51.50
C ILE A 331 -19.36 16.39 51.49
N SER A 332 -19.58 15.67 50.39
CA SER A 332 -20.65 14.66 50.30
C SER A 332 -20.47 13.52 51.31
N VAL A 333 -19.23 13.03 51.48
CA VAL A 333 -18.91 12.04 52.51
C VAL A 333 -19.19 12.57 53.93
N LEU A 334 -18.79 13.81 54.18
CA LEU A 334 -19.03 14.44 55.50
C LEU A 334 -20.53 14.58 55.79
N ILE A 335 -21.32 15.00 54.84
CA ILE A 335 -22.77 15.10 54.91
C ILE A 335 -23.40 13.73 55.22
N ILE A 336 -23.00 12.67 54.51
CA ILE A 336 -23.51 11.31 54.73
C ILE A 336 -23.18 10.83 56.14
N LEU A 337 -21.95 11.07 56.62
CA LEU A 337 -21.54 10.73 58.00
C LEU A 337 -22.38 11.41 59.05
N VAL A 338 -22.91 12.62 58.82
CA VAL A 338 -23.82 13.33 59.73
C VAL A 338 -25.26 12.82 59.58
N LEU A 339 -25.71 12.50 58.37
CA LEU A 339 -27.08 12.05 58.09
C LEU A 339 -27.39 10.66 58.66
N ILE A 340 -26.41 9.73 58.68
CA ILE A 340 -26.62 8.38 59.21
C ILE A 340 -27.02 8.38 60.70
N PRO A 341 -26.31 9.04 61.60
CA PRO A 341 -26.75 9.15 63.01
C PRO A 341 -28.09 9.86 63.19
N LEU A 342 -28.35 10.92 62.39
CA LEU A 342 -29.61 11.64 62.37
C LEU A 342 -30.79 10.76 61.93
N LEU A 343 -30.58 9.81 61.06
CA LEU A 343 -31.60 8.84 60.67
C LEU A 343 -32.02 7.96 61.85
N PHE A 344 -31.08 7.49 62.66
CA PHE A 344 -31.37 6.71 63.83
C PHE A 344 -32.15 7.55 64.92
N LEU A 345 -31.79 8.84 65.04
CA LEU A 345 -32.51 9.75 65.92
C LEU A 345 -33.93 10.06 65.41
N SER A 346 -34.15 10.10 64.12
CA SER A 346 -35.41 10.42 63.44
C SER A 346 -36.50 9.39 63.71
N LEU A 347 -36.13 8.13 64.00
CA LEU A 347 -37.08 7.06 64.32
C LEU A 347 -37.94 7.43 65.58
N SER A 348 -37.46 8.32 66.44
CA SER A 348 -38.20 8.86 67.63
C SER A 348 -39.19 9.98 67.27
N TYR A 349 -39.08 10.59 66.06
CA TYR A 349 -39.90 11.72 65.60
C TYR A 349 -41.04 11.37 64.68
N GLY A 350 -41.19 10.04 64.32
CA GLY A 350 -42.28 9.54 63.53
C GLY A 350 -41.82 9.06 62.16
N ILE A 351 -42.56 8.12 61.52
CA ILE A 351 -42.24 7.39 60.34
C ILE A 351 -42.01 8.31 59.11
N GLY A 352 -42.77 9.39 59.01
CA GLY A 352 -42.65 10.31 57.87
C GLY A 352 -41.30 11.03 57.83
N PHE A 353 -40.74 11.42 58.99
CA PHE A 353 -39.43 12.07 59.06
C PHE A 353 -38.28 11.09 58.79
N ALA A 354 -38.42 9.86 59.27
CA ALA A 354 -37.45 8.80 58.97
C ALA A 354 -37.38 8.43 57.44
N ILE A 355 -38.53 8.41 56.74
CA ILE A 355 -38.58 8.21 55.29
C ILE A 355 -37.87 9.36 54.56
N LEU A 356 -38.09 10.61 54.98
CA LEU A 356 -37.44 11.76 54.34
C LEU A 356 -35.91 11.70 54.49
N MET A 357 -35.42 11.36 55.69
CA MET A 357 -33.98 11.19 55.96
C MET A 357 -33.38 10.03 55.17
N PHE A 358 -34.09 8.91 55.03
CA PHE A 358 -33.65 7.78 54.21
C PHE A 358 -33.53 8.17 52.73
N ILE A 359 -34.54 8.86 52.18
CA ILE A 359 -34.49 9.36 50.78
C ILE A 359 -33.29 10.29 50.60
N LEU A 360 -33.03 11.19 51.56
CA LEU A 360 -31.89 12.12 51.49
C LEU A 360 -30.54 11.39 51.48
N ILE A 361 -30.38 10.33 52.28
CA ILE A 361 -29.19 9.48 52.31
C ILE A 361 -29.00 8.75 50.97
N VAL A 362 -30.09 8.19 50.41
CA VAL A 362 -30.05 7.51 49.15
C VAL A 362 -29.65 8.46 48.00
N VAL A 363 -30.22 9.66 47.96
CA VAL A 363 -29.86 10.68 46.95
C VAL A 363 -28.40 11.10 47.11
N MET A 364 -27.92 11.37 48.33
CA MET A 364 -26.53 11.74 48.55
C MET A 364 -25.55 10.62 48.24
N SER A 365 -25.91 9.37 48.56
CA SER A 365 -25.10 8.20 48.20
C SER A 365 -25.02 8.00 46.70
N SER A 366 -26.13 8.16 45.98
CA SER A 366 -26.18 8.10 44.51
C SER A 366 -25.33 9.21 43.89
N LEU A 367 -25.37 10.40 44.41
CA LEU A 367 -24.55 11.52 43.97
C LEU A 367 -23.05 11.26 44.22
N LEU A 368 -22.70 10.65 45.33
CA LEU A 368 -21.33 10.25 45.66
C LEU A 368 -20.80 9.20 44.67
N VAL A 369 -21.62 8.18 44.35
CA VAL A 369 -21.27 7.16 43.36
C VAL A 369 -21.09 7.76 41.96
N ALA A 370 -22.00 8.66 41.56
CA ALA A 370 -21.91 9.36 40.27
C ALA A 370 -20.62 10.20 40.16
N THR A 371 -20.30 10.98 41.20
CA THR A 371 -19.08 11.79 41.24
C THR A 371 -17.81 10.94 41.29
N SER A 372 -17.82 9.80 41.98
CA SER A 372 -16.71 8.84 42.03
C SER A 372 -16.46 8.21 40.65
N ASN A 373 -17.52 7.84 39.94
CA ASN A 373 -17.42 7.28 38.60
C ASN A 373 -16.86 8.30 37.60
N GLU A 374 -17.33 9.55 37.65
CA GLU A 374 -16.77 10.62 36.80
C GLU A 374 -15.32 10.93 37.16
N LEU A 375 -14.94 10.94 38.42
CA LEU A 375 -13.56 11.10 38.85
C LEU A 375 -12.66 9.99 38.29
N THR A 376 -13.11 8.73 38.36
CA THR A 376 -12.37 7.56 37.84
C THR A 376 -12.22 7.66 36.35
N LYS A 377 -13.27 8.07 35.64
CA LYS A 377 -13.22 8.27 34.17
C LYS A 377 -12.21 9.36 33.80
N VAL A 378 -12.26 10.52 34.44
CA VAL A 378 -11.33 11.63 34.22
C VAL A 378 -9.89 11.24 34.59
N GLN A 379 -9.68 10.47 35.64
CA GLN A 379 -8.37 9.96 36.05
C GLN A 379 -7.81 9.01 35.00
N ASN A 380 -8.62 8.09 34.46
CA ASN A 380 -8.21 7.17 33.38
C ASN A 380 -7.86 7.95 32.12
N GLU A 381 -8.72 8.86 31.69
CA GLU A 381 -8.47 9.71 30.51
C GLU A 381 -7.24 10.61 30.70
N SER A 382 -7.03 11.16 31.91
CA SER A 382 -5.84 11.95 32.19
C SER A 382 -4.57 11.12 32.17
N SER A 383 -4.60 9.89 32.69
CA SER A 383 -3.47 8.98 32.67
C SER A 383 -3.14 8.56 31.22
N GLU A 384 -4.16 8.36 30.39
CA GLU A 384 -3.99 8.06 28.98
C GLU A 384 -3.42 9.26 28.21
N ALA A 385 -3.92 10.46 28.48
CA ALA A 385 -3.38 11.70 27.92
C ALA A 385 -1.91 11.91 28.31
N LEU A 386 -1.55 11.65 29.57
CA LEU A 386 -0.19 11.74 30.06
C LEU A 386 0.74 10.75 29.34
N ARG A 387 0.29 9.51 29.17
CA ARG A 387 1.00 8.48 28.38
C ARG A 387 1.13 8.90 26.91
N SER A 388 0.11 9.54 26.35
CA SER A 388 0.11 10.00 24.96
C SER A 388 1.03 11.18 24.70
N LEU A 389 1.24 12.06 25.67
CA LEU A 389 2.03 13.29 25.54
C LEU A 389 3.50 13.10 25.90
N PHE A 390 3.79 12.31 26.92
CA PHE A 390 5.13 12.20 27.52
C PHE A 390 5.68 10.77 27.51
N GLY A 391 4.91 9.81 26.99
CA GLY A 391 5.34 8.42 26.90
C GLY A 391 6.53 8.26 25.97
N GLN A 392 7.53 7.51 26.40
CA GLN A 392 8.65 7.07 25.58
C GLN A 392 8.68 5.56 25.57
N GLN A 393 9.08 4.98 24.43
CA GLN A 393 9.32 3.55 24.31
C GLN A 393 10.83 3.33 24.28
N HIS A 394 11.30 2.44 25.14
CA HIS A 394 12.70 2.06 25.22
C HIS A 394 12.83 0.56 25.02
N LEU A 395 13.66 0.18 24.05
CA LEU A 395 14.00 -1.20 23.76
C LEU A 395 15.50 -1.39 23.94
N GLU A 396 15.87 -2.47 24.58
CA GLU A 396 17.26 -2.82 24.81
C GLU A 396 17.47 -4.30 24.48
N PHE A 397 18.45 -4.55 23.65
CA PHE A 397 18.85 -5.91 23.24
C PHE A 397 20.29 -6.15 23.70
N ARG A 398 20.48 -7.21 24.42
CA ARG A 398 21.78 -7.79 24.79
C ARG A 398 21.82 -9.22 24.26
N PRO A 399 22.98 -9.90 24.21
CA PRO A 399 23.06 -11.27 23.70
C PRO A 399 22.09 -12.25 24.36
N ASP A 400 21.82 -12.06 25.64
CA ASP A 400 20.99 -12.94 26.49
C ASP A 400 19.64 -12.33 26.87
N VAL A 401 19.46 -11.01 26.80
CA VAL A 401 18.28 -10.32 27.33
C VAL A 401 17.70 -9.33 26.32
N PHE A 402 16.43 -9.48 26.04
CA PHE A 402 15.58 -8.47 25.40
C PHE A 402 14.71 -7.77 26.44
N LEU A 403 14.78 -6.46 26.48
CA LEU A 403 14.02 -5.60 27.39
C LEU A 403 13.19 -4.59 26.58
N MET A 404 11.91 -4.51 26.87
CA MET A 404 11.02 -3.47 26.34
C MET A 404 10.36 -2.73 27.48
N GLU A 405 10.54 -1.41 27.54
CA GLU A 405 9.97 -0.56 28.58
C GLU A 405 9.17 0.60 27.99
N ARG A 406 8.11 0.99 28.69
CA ARG A 406 7.44 2.25 28.47
C ARG A 406 7.71 3.19 29.64
N ARG A 407 8.22 4.39 29.36
CA ARG A 407 8.67 5.36 30.35
C ARG A 407 7.90 6.67 30.23
N ILE A 408 7.60 7.31 31.36
CA ILE A 408 7.08 8.68 31.45
C ILE A 408 8.02 9.44 32.39
N PHE A 409 8.59 10.55 31.93
CA PHE A 409 9.59 11.34 32.69
C PHE A 409 10.76 10.49 33.22
N GLY A 410 11.17 9.46 32.47
CA GLY A 410 12.26 8.55 32.87
C GLY A 410 11.84 7.39 33.80
N LEU A 411 10.64 7.38 34.32
CA LEU A 411 10.10 6.30 35.18
C LEU A 411 9.41 5.24 34.33
N SER A 412 9.80 3.97 34.50
CA SER A 412 9.18 2.83 33.81
C SER A 412 7.84 2.48 34.45
N TYR A 413 6.76 2.46 33.66
CA TYR A 413 5.43 2.03 34.12
C TYR A 413 4.99 0.69 33.49
N LEU A 414 5.67 0.22 32.46
CA LEU A 414 5.46 -1.08 31.83
C LEU A 414 6.83 -1.64 31.41
N ARG A 415 7.12 -2.86 31.86
CA ARG A 415 8.39 -3.54 31.55
C ARG A 415 8.15 -4.97 31.13
N HIS A 416 8.73 -5.36 30.02
CA HIS A 416 8.77 -6.73 29.52
C HIS A 416 10.21 -7.18 29.36
N VAL A 417 10.52 -8.35 29.87
CA VAL A 417 11.86 -8.97 29.79
C VAL A 417 11.71 -10.36 29.18
N ALA A 418 12.57 -10.69 28.22
CA ALA A 418 12.64 -11.99 27.58
C ALA A 418 14.08 -12.31 27.16
N ASN A 419 14.38 -13.56 26.81
CA ASN A 419 15.68 -13.90 26.24
C ASN A 419 15.75 -13.48 24.77
N THR A 420 16.86 -12.94 24.34
CA THR A 420 17.08 -12.52 22.96
C THR A 420 17.04 -13.71 22.00
N SER A 421 17.55 -14.89 22.42
CA SER A 421 17.47 -16.14 21.68
C SER A 421 16.04 -16.65 21.43
N ASP A 422 15.05 -16.16 22.17
CA ASP A 422 13.64 -16.52 22.01
C ASP A 422 12.92 -15.67 20.95
N ILE A 423 13.58 -14.68 20.40
CA ILE A 423 13.04 -13.81 19.35
C ILE A 423 13.02 -14.59 18.04
N LYS A 424 11.81 -14.95 17.58
CA LYS A 424 11.63 -15.70 16.33
C LYS A 424 11.54 -14.81 15.10
N ASN A 425 10.96 -13.63 15.25
CA ASN A 425 10.74 -12.73 14.12
C ASN A 425 10.56 -11.27 14.60
N VAL A 426 11.05 -10.36 13.78
CA VAL A 426 10.79 -8.91 13.88
C VAL A 426 10.17 -8.47 12.58
N GLN A 427 8.95 -7.96 12.61
CA GLN A 427 8.22 -7.59 11.40
C GLN A 427 7.48 -6.27 11.57
N GLU A 428 7.42 -5.50 10.52
CA GLU A 428 6.52 -4.37 10.43
C GLU A 428 5.08 -4.87 10.21
N ILE A 429 4.14 -4.30 10.95
CA ILE A 429 2.72 -4.46 10.66
C ILE A 429 2.32 -3.27 9.80
N PRO A 430 1.84 -3.50 8.58
CA PRO A 430 1.47 -2.41 7.68
C PRO A 430 0.57 -1.39 8.38
N PHE A 431 0.91 -0.10 8.24
CA PHE A 431 0.18 1.08 8.70
C PHE A 431 0.11 1.34 10.22
N GLU A 432 0.63 0.46 11.08
CA GLU A 432 0.40 0.64 12.50
C GLU A 432 1.66 0.61 13.37
N LYS A 433 2.47 -0.44 13.32
CA LYS A 433 3.44 -0.74 14.40
C LYS A 433 4.53 -1.69 13.93
N VAL A 434 5.57 -1.81 14.73
CA VAL A 434 6.56 -2.91 14.62
C VAL A 434 6.20 -3.97 15.66
N ALA A 435 6.29 -5.24 15.28
CA ALA A 435 6.06 -6.39 16.15
C ALA A 435 7.33 -7.21 16.33
N ILE A 436 7.65 -7.56 17.57
CA ILE A 436 8.66 -8.55 17.91
C ILE A 436 7.95 -9.79 18.45
N GLN A 437 8.19 -10.94 17.83
CA GLN A 437 7.61 -12.21 18.24
C GLN A 437 8.60 -12.99 19.11
N VAL A 438 8.24 -13.22 20.38
CA VAL A 438 9.04 -13.94 21.36
C VAL A 438 8.20 -15.09 21.93
N LYS A 439 8.62 -16.35 21.77
CA LYS A 439 7.91 -17.54 22.31
C LYS A 439 6.39 -17.54 22.06
N GLY A 440 5.95 -17.12 20.87
CA GLY A 440 4.53 -17.10 20.50
C GLY A 440 3.75 -15.85 20.96
N ARG A 441 4.34 -14.97 21.77
CA ARG A 441 3.77 -13.67 22.14
C ARG A 441 4.30 -12.59 21.21
N LYS A 442 3.43 -11.62 20.85
CA LYS A 442 3.81 -10.46 20.05
C LYS A 442 3.88 -9.21 20.93
N TYR A 443 4.98 -8.49 20.85
CA TYR A 443 5.21 -7.21 21.51
C TYR A 443 5.20 -6.11 20.45
N PHE A 444 4.40 -5.06 20.68
CA PHE A 444 4.15 -3.99 19.72
C PHE A 444 4.74 -2.66 20.18
N PHE A 445 5.38 -1.97 19.26
CA PHE A 445 5.94 -0.63 19.47
C PHE A 445 5.93 0.21 18.20
N GLY A 446 6.23 1.51 18.32
CA GLY A 446 6.38 2.39 17.17
C GLY A 446 5.08 2.85 16.51
N ASN A 447 3.98 2.94 17.25
CA ASN A 447 2.66 3.38 16.73
C ASN A 447 2.69 4.79 16.09
N ASP A 448 3.61 5.65 16.50
CA ASP A 448 3.70 7.04 16.04
C ASP A 448 4.83 7.24 15.01
N LEU A 449 5.49 6.17 14.59
CA LEU A 449 6.57 6.21 13.61
C LEU A 449 6.02 6.31 12.19
N THR A 450 6.73 7.05 11.33
CA THR A 450 6.51 7.03 9.89
C THR A 450 6.84 5.65 9.32
N GLU A 451 6.35 5.34 8.14
CA GLU A 451 6.64 4.09 7.45
C GLU A 451 8.16 3.89 7.27
N SER A 452 8.85 4.94 6.81
CA SER A 452 10.31 4.92 6.64
C SER A 452 11.06 4.65 7.95
N GLU A 453 10.58 5.20 9.08
CA GLU A 453 11.18 4.96 10.40
C GLU A 453 10.92 3.53 10.90
N ARG A 454 9.73 2.97 10.63
CA ARG A 454 9.40 1.58 10.99
C ARG A 454 10.24 0.60 10.19
N CYS A 455 10.33 0.79 8.87
CA CYS A 455 11.19 -0.01 7.99
C CYS A 455 12.64 0.02 8.45
N TRP A 456 13.20 1.22 8.61
CA TRP A 456 14.57 1.41 9.07
C TRP A 456 14.84 0.71 10.40
N LEU A 457 13.95 0.92 11.38
CA LEU A 457 14.12 0.37 12.73
C LEU A 457 14.00 -1.15 12.75
N THR A 458 13.06 -1.71 11.99
CA THR A 458 12.89 -3.17 11.83
C THR A 458 14.14 -3.80 11.26
N GLN A 459 14.76 -3.17 10.25
CA GLN A 459 15.98 -3.67 9.63
C GLN A 459 17.17 -3.57 10.59
N GLU A 460 17.34 -2.45 11.30
CA GLU A 460 18.42 -2.27 12.28
C GLU A 460 18.39 -3.32 13.40
N ILE A 461 17.18 -3.70 13.87
CA ILE A 461 17.02 -4.75 14.87
C ILE A 461 17.36 -6.12 14.28
N LYS A 462 16.89 -6.43 13.05
CA LYS A 462 17.21 -7.70 12.37
C LYS A 462 18.72 -7.86 12.15
N ASP A 463 19.35 -6.80 11.64
CA ASP A 463 20.81 -6.82 11.39
C ASP A 463 21.62 -7.00 12.65
N TRP A 464 21.16 -6.43 13.77
CA TRP A 464 21.83 -6.63 15.06
C TRP A 464 21.67 -8.07 15.55
N LEU A 465 20.45 -8.64 15.47
CA LEU A 465 20.18 -10.02 15.87
C LEU A 465 21.03 -11.02 15.07
N ILE A 466 21.14 -10.84 13.75
CA ILE A 466 21.98 -11.71 12.89
C ILE A 466 23.48 -11.57 13.21
N SER A 467 23.92 -10.39 13.69
CA SER A 467 25.33 -10.16 14.00
C SER A 467 25.75 -10.73 15.35
N THR A 468 24.82 -11.18 16.18
CA THR A 468 25.06 -11.71 17.53
C THR A 468 24.91 -13.23 17.62
N ASP A 469 24.34 -13.88 16.57
CA ASP A 469 24.40 -15.33 16.36
C ASP A 469 25.75 -15.70 15.67
#